data_1faef8e120ba7f01a706ef75d74a456d
#
_entry.id   1faef8e120ba7f01a706ef75d74a456d
#
_cell.length_a   1.000
_cell.length_b   1.000
_cell.length_c   1.000
_cell.angle_alpha   90.00
_cell.angle_beta   90.00
_cell.angle_gamma   90.00
#
_symmetry.space_group_name_H-M   'P 1'
#
loop_
_entity.id
_entity.type
_entity.pdbx_description
1 polymer ?
#
loop_
_entity_poly.entity_id
_entity_poly.type
_entity_poly.pdbx_seq_one_letter_code
_entity_poly.pdbx_strand_id
1 'polypeptide(L)'
;MVARNQLLQATPYPVEQALKRLGENLRTARIRRLYTIEEVAQKIGTGSRAVMDAEKGKASTGIGVYVALLWAYDLLQPFDELANPAKDEEGLTLVAARGKTRARKSRDLDNDF
;
A
#
# COMPACT_ATOMS: atom_id res chain seq x y z
N MET A 1 -23.86 11.28 10.55
CA MET A 1 -23.53 11.50 9.25
C MET A 1 -22.13 11.06 8.93
N VAL A 2 -21.94 10.52 7.87
CA VAL A 2 -20.66 10.01 7.51
C VAL A 2 -19.86 11.03 6.78
N ALA A 3 -18.66 11.24 7.23
CA ALA A 3 -17.80 12.21 6.58
C ALA A 3 -17.46 11.70 5.21
N ARG A 4 -17.43 12.59 4.21
CA ARG A 4 -17.06 12.17 2.93
C ARG A 4 -15.59 12.06 2.83
N ASN A 5 -15.12 11.06 2.18
CA ASN A 5 -13.70 10.84 1.99
C ASN A 5 -13.29 11.47 0.66
N GLN A 6 -12.62 12.58 0.73
CA GLN A 6 -12.22 13.30 -0.48
C GLN A 6 -11.31 12.47 -1.37
N LEU A 7 -10.46 11.65 -0.78
CA LEU A 7 -9.58 10.81 -1.58
C LEU A 7 -10.39 9.89 -2.49
N LEU A 8 -11.47 9.32 -1.97
CA LEU A 8 -12.28 8.41 -2.76
C LEU A 8 -13.10 9.15 -3.83
N GLN A 9 -13.44 10.41 -3.57
CA GLN A 9 -14.21 11.16 -4.52
C GLN A 9 -13.34 11.75 -5.62
N ALA A 10 -12.10 12.07 -5.31
CA ALA A 10 -11.19 12.69 -6.26
C ALA A 10 -9.81 12.09 -6.08
N THR A 11 -9.68 10.82 -6.40
CA THR A 11 -8.41 10.11 -6.26
C THR A 11 -7.40 10.71 -7.24
N PRO A 12 -6.21 11.09 -6.77
CA PRO A 12 -5.19 11.61 -7.68
C PRO A 12 -4.89 10.59 -8.78
N TYR A 13 -4.70 11.08 -9.98
CA TYR A 13 -4.49 10.20 -11.13
C TYR A 13 -3.37 9.17 -10.92
N PRO A 14 -2.19 9.55 -10.42
CA PRO A 14 -1.13 8.56 -10.22
C PRO A 14 -1.53 7.46 -9.24
N VAL A 15 -2.31 7.80 -8.22
CA VAL A 15 -2.78 6.82 -7.24
C VAL A 15 -3.78 5.88 -7.90
N GLU A 16 -4.69 6.45 -8.67
CA GLU A 16 -5.69 5.65 -9.36
C GLU A 16 -5.03 4.67 -10.32
N GLN A 17 -4.04 5.13 -11.06
CA GLN A 17 -3.35 4.26 -12.02
C GLN A 17 -2.53 3.19 -11.34
N ALA A 18 -1.89 3.51 -10.21
CA ALA A 18 -1.13 2.51 -9.47
C ALA A 18 -2.03 1.41 -8.94
N LEU A 19 -3.20 1.78 -8.44
CA LEU A 19 -4.16 0.80 -7.93
C LEU A 19 -4.71 -0.08 -9.06
N LYS A 20 -4.97 0.51 -10.21
CA LYS A 20 -5.46 -0.26 -11.34
C LYS A 20 -4.41 -1.26 -11.82
N ARG A 21 -3.15 -0.84 -11.85
CA ARG A 21 -2.08 -1.76 -12.24
C ARG A 21 -1.96 -2.90 -11.24
N LEU A 22 -2.03 -2.58 -9.94
CA LEU A 22 -1.97 -3.62 -8.93
C LEU A 22 -3.13 -4.61 -9.10
N GLY A 23 -4.34 -4.08 -9.31
CA GLY A 23 -5.50 -4.93 -9.50
C GLY A 23 -5.35 -5.84 -10.71
N GLU A 24 -4.85 -5.32 -11.83
CA GLU A 24 -4.63 -6.12 -13.02
C GLU A 24 -3.57 -7.18 -12.77
N ASN A 25 -2.52 -6.82 -12.05
CA ASN A 25 -1.47 -7.78 -11.73
C ASN A 25 -2.00 -8.91 -10.85
N LEU A 26 -2.84 -8.56 -9.89
CA LEU A 26 -3.45 -9.57 -9.03
C LEU A 26 -4.37 -10.49 -9.81
N ARG A 27 -5.12 -9.94 -10.75
CA ARG A 27 -6.00 -10.74 -11.58
C ARG A 27 -5.18 -11.71 -12.42
N THR A 28 -4.11 -11.23 -13.03
CA THR A 28 -3.24 -12.08 -13.83
C THR A 28 -2.63 -13.19 -12.99
N ALA A 29 -2.18 -12.84 -11.76
CA ALA A 29 -1.60 -13.84 -10.87
C ALA A 29 -2.62 -14.93 -10.52
N ARG A 30 -3.86 -14.54 -10.30
CA ARG A 30 -4.92 -15.49 -9.99
C ARG A 30 -5.18 -16.44 -11.17
N ILE A 31 -5.30 -15.85 -12.36
CA ILE A 31 -5.62 -16.62 -13.56
C ILE A 31 -4.49 -17.60 -13.89
N ARG A 32 -3.24 -17.17 -13.73
CA ARG A 32 -2.11 -18.05 -13.98
C ARG A 32 -2.11 -19.27 -13.08
N ARG A 33 -2.69 -19.13 -11.88
CA ARG A 33 -2.77 -20.22 -10.91
C ARG A 33 -4.07 -20.99 -11.02
N LEU A 34 -4.90 -20.64 -12.00
CA LEU A 34 -6.18 -21.30 -12.27
C LEU A 34 -7.14 -21.26 -11.07
N TYR A 35 -7.07 -20.18 -10.29
CA TYR A 35 -8.01 -20.01 -9.20
C TYR A 35 -9.23 -19.24 -9.67
N THR A 36 -10.39 -19.61 -9.15
CA THR A 36 -11.58 -18.77 -9.34
C THR A 36 -11.56 -17.68 -8.27
N ILE A 37 -12.38 -16.66 -8.47
CA ILE A 37 -12.51 -15.59 -7.48
C ILE A 37 -13.00 -16.18 -6.17
N GLU A 38 -13.97 -17.09 -6.22
CA GLU A 38 -14.52 -17.71 -5.02
C GLU A 38 -13.46 -18.50 -4.26
N GLU A 39 -12.62 -19.24 -4.97
CA GLU A 39 -11.59 -20.03 -4.33
C GLU A 39 -10.59 -19.13 -3.59
N VAL A 40 -10.19 -18.04 -4.22
CA VAL A 40 -9.24 -17.14 -3.61
C VAL A 40 -9.89 -16.41 -2.43
N ALA A 41 -11.14 -15.98 -2.59
CA ALA A 41 -11.85 -15.30 -1.52
C ALA A 41 -11.92 -16.20 -0.29
N GLN A 42 -12.24 -17.47 -0.48
CA GLN A 42 -12.29 -18.40 0.62
C GLN A 42 -10.92 -18.60 1.25
N LYS A 43 -9.90 -18.68 0.41
CA LYS A 43 -8.55 -18.90 0.91
C LYS A 43 -8.07 -17.76 1.81
N ILE A 44 -8.41 -16.53 1.49
CA ILE A 44 -7.97 -15.39 2.30
C ILE A 44 -9.02 -14.97 3.32
N GLY A 45 -10.17 -15.62 3.34
CA GLY A 45 -11.15 -15.37 4.40
C GLY A 45 -12.04 -14.15 4.15
N THR A 46 -12.40 -13.88 2.92
CA THR A 46 -13.25 -12.74 2.62
C THR A 46 -14.31 -13.14 1.60
N GLY A 47 -15.20 -12.23 1.25
CA GLY A 47 -16.20 -12.49 0.23
C GLY A 47 -15.67 -12.23 -1.17
N SER A 48 -16.36 -12.79 -2.16
CA SER A 48 -15.95 -12.65 -3.55
C SER A 48 -15.95 -11.21 -4.01
N ARG A 49 -16.85 -10.39 -3.49
CA ARG A 49 -16.93 -9.01 -3.91
C ARG A 49 -15.65 -8.25 -3.59
N ALA A 50 -15.04 -8.52 -2.42
CA ALA A 50 -13.81 -7.85 -2.05
C ALA A 50 -12.69 -8.19 -3.02
N VAL A 51 -12.62 -9.44 -3.47
CA VAL A 51 -11.61 -9.85 -4.44
C VAL A 51 -11.87 -9.16 -5.79
N MET A 52 -13.13 -9.12 -6.21
CA MET A 52 -13.47 -8.46 -7.48
C MET A 52 -13.10 -6.99 -7.44
N ASP A 53 -13.36 -6.32 -6.32
CA ASP A 53 -13.06 -4.90 -6.20
C ASP A 53 -11.55 -4.66 -6.18
N ALA A 54 -10.79 -5.53 -5.54
CA ALA A 54 -9.33 -5.43 -5.55
C ALA A 54 -8.78 -5.59 -6.98
N GLU A 55 -9.35 -6.52 -7.75
CA GLU A 55 -8.87 -6.72 -9.12
C GLU A 55 -9.23 -5.53 -10.02
N LYS A 56 -10.22 -4.74 -9.62
CA LYS A 56 -10.53 -3.52 -10.35
C LYS A 56 -9.69 -2.36 -9.84
N GLY A 57 -8.90 -2.57 -8.81
CA GLY A 57 -8.04 -1.53 -8.25
C GLY A 57 -8.81 -0.44 -7.53
N LYS A 58 -9.92 -0.80 -6.88
CA LYS A 58 -10.71 0.21 -6.21
C LYS A 58 -10.02 0.77 -4.98
N ALA A 59 -10.00 2.09 -4.88
CA ALA A 59 -9.40 2.76 -3.74
C ALA A 59 -10.17 2.52 -2.45
N SER A 60 -11.45 2.17 -2.57
CA SER A 60 -12.27 1.90 -1.39
C SER A 60 -12.05 0.51 -0.81
N THR A 61 -11.35 -0.37 -1.52
CA THR A 61 -11.06 -1.70 -1.02
C THR A 61 -9.97 -1.59 0.03
N GLY A 62 -10.16 -2.22 1.18
CA GLY A 62 -9.16 -2.16 2.24
C GLY A 62 -7.84 -2.77 1.81
N ILE A 63 -6.75 -2.18 2.25
CA ILE A 63 -5.42 -2.64 1.87
C ILE A 63 -5.18 -4.08 2.32
N GLY A 64 -5.84 -4.51 3.39
CA GLY A 64 -5.69 -5.89 3.85
C GLY A 64 -6.08 -6.91 2.80
N VAL A 65 -7.07 -6.59 1.96
CA VAL A 65 -7.47 -7.49 0.90
C VAL A 65 -6.38 -7.61 -0.14
N TYR A 66 -5.79 -6.46 -0.53
CA TYR A 66 -4.70 -6.48 -1.51
C TYR A 66 -3.51 -7.27 -0.98
N VAL A 67 -3.15 -7.05 0.27
CA VAL A 67 -1.99 -7.71 0.86
C VAL A 67 -2.25 -9.21 1.03
N ALA A 68 -3.47 -9.57 1.41
CA ALA A 68 -3.83 -10.98 1.55
C ALA A 68 -3.77 -11.70 0.20
N LEU A 69 -4.16 -11.02 -0.88
CA LEU A 69 -4.06 -11.61 -2.20
C LEU A 69 -2.60 -11.82 -2.60
N LEU A 70 -1.74 -10.86 -2.31
CA LEU A 70 -0.31 -11.02 -2.56
C LEU A 70 0.22 -12.23 -1.79
N TRP A 71 -0.22 -12.37 -0.55
CA TRP A 71 0.19 -13.51 0.26
C TRP A 71 -0.29 -14.83 -0.35
N ALA A 72 -1.54 -14.84 -0.81
CA ALA A 72 -2.11 -16.06 -1.39
C ALA A 72 -1.36 -16.50 -2.64
N TYR A 73 -0.79 -15.56 -3.37
CA TYR A 73 -0.06 -15.86 -4.61
C TYR A 73 1.45 -15.93 -4.38
N ASP A 74 1.89 -15.85 -3.12
CA ASP A 74 3.31 -15.90 -2.78
C ASP A 74 4.08 -14.74 -3.44
N LEU A 75 3.46 -13.57 -3.47
CA LEU A 75 4.05 -12.37 -4.05
C LEU A 75 4.18 -11.27 -3.00
N LEU A 76 4.18 -11.63 -1.73
CA LEU A 76 4.16 -10.66 -0.65
C LEU A 76 5.49 -9.97 -0.42
N GLN A 77 6.58 -10.64 -0.71
CA GLN A 77 7.89 -10.11 -0.35
C GLN A 77 8.18 -8.70 -0.85
N PRO A 78 7.90 -8.36 -2.11
CA PRO A 78 8.15 -6.98 -2.55
C PRO A 78 7.36 -5.94 -1.78
N PHE A 79 6.21 -6.32 -1.23
CA PHE A 79 5.40 -5.41 -0.46
C PHE A 79 6.14 -4.93 0.79
N ASP A 80 6.97 -5.80 1.38
CA ASP A 80 7.72 -5.45 2.58
C ASP A 80 8.74 -4.36 2.31
N GLU A 81 9.08 -4.13 1.03
CA GLU A 81 10.06 -3.11 0.69
C GLU A 81 9.42 -1.75 0.41
N LEU A 82 8.10 -1.68 0.39
CA LEU A 82 7.43 -0.42 0.10
C LEU A 82 7.71 0.58 1.21
N ALA A 83 8.07 1.79 0.82
CA ALA A 83 8.38 2.88 1.75
C ALA A 83 9.50 2.53 2.71
N ASN A 84 10.40 1.64 2.28
CA ASN A 84 11.53 1.23 3.11
C ASN A 84 12.40 2.45 3.43
N PRO A 85 12.60 2.79 4.72
CA PRO A 85 13.36 3.99 5.07
C PRO A 85 14.77 4.02 4.50
N ALA A 86 15.39 2.85 4.33
CA ALA A 86 16.76 2.80 3.81
C ALA A 86 16.83 3.19 2.35
N LYS A 87 15.69 3.12 1.64
CA LYS A 87 15.65 3.45 0.22
C LYS A 87 14.99 4.79 -0.04
N ASP A 88 14.59 5.48 1.01
CA ASP A 88 13.94 6.78 0.90
C ASP A 88 15.02 7.85 0.91
N GLU A 89 15.61 8.11 -0.24
CA GLU A 89 16.72 9.04 -0.35
C GLU A 89 16.34 10.46 0.06
N GLU A 90 15.17 10.89 -0.33
CA GLU A 90 14.72 12.23 0.04
C GLU A 90 14.56 12.34 1.55
N GLY A 91 13.94 11.34 2.17
CA GLY A 91 13.76 11.34 3.61
C GLY A 91 15.07 11.34 4.35
N LEU A 92 16.05 10.57 3.86
CA LEU A 92 17.36 10.54 4.47
C LEU A 92 18.04 11.89 4.39
N THR A 93 17.92 12.57 3.26
CA THR A 93 18.48 13.89 3.07
C THR A 93 17.82 14.90 4.01
N LEU A 94 16.49 14.82 4.14
CA LEU A 94 15.76 15.73 5.01
C LEU A 94 16.16 15.55 6.46
N VAL A 95 16.34 14.30 6.89
CA VAL A 95 16.75 14.03 8.25
C VAL A 95 18.15 14.56 8.52
N ALA A 96 19.05 14.36 7.57
CA ALA A 96 20.43 14.85 7.71
C ALA A 96 20.45 16.36 7.83
N ALA A 97 19.66 17.05 7.03
CA ALA A 97 19.60 18.50 7.08
C ALA A 97 19.05 18.98 8.42
N ARG A 98 17.97 18.34 8.90
CA ARG A 98 17.42 18.70 10.19
C ARG A 98 18.37 18.38 11.32
N GLY A 99 19.09 17.28 11.20
CA GLY A 99 20.04 16.89 12.20
C GLY A 99 21.12 17.89 12.39
N LYS A 100 21.61 18.45 11.29
CA LYS A 100 22.63 19.46 11.39
C LYS A 100 22.10 20.72 12.05
N THR A 101 20.91 21.13 11.68
CA THR A 101 20.31 22.31 12.26
C THR A 101 20.08 22.12 13.73
N ARG A 102 19.60 20.93 14.09
CA ARG A 102 19.36 20.69 15.44
C ARG A 102 20.61 20.64 16.25
N ALA A 103 21.62 20.04 15.80
CA ALA A 103 22.87 19.95 16.50
C ALA A 103 23.37 21.32 16.85
N ARG A 104 23.06 22.31 15.95
CA ARG A 104 23.52 23.57 16.20
C ARG A 104 22.78 24.28 17.24
N LYS A 105 21.56 24.23 17.35
CA LYS A 105 20.88 24.92 18.32
C LYS A 105 20.68 24.17 19.50
N SER A 106 20.94 23.05 19.54
CA SER A 106 20.50 22.44 20.62
C SER A 106 21.41 21.95 21.51
N ARG A 107 22.38 22.35 21.59
CA ARG A 107 23.16 21.86 22.46
C ARG A 107 22.40 21.89 23.61
N ASP A 108 21.41 22.52 23.61
CA ASP A 108 20.74 22.62 24.78
C ASP A 108 19.54 21.91 24.82
N LEU A 109 19.02 21.51 24.00
CA LEU A 109 17.79 20.95 24.13
C LEU A 109 17.89 19.66 24.35
N ASP A 110 18.13 19.08 24.77
CA ASP A 110 18.10 17.82 24.99
C ASP A 110 17.40 17.00 24.37
N ASN A 111 17.23 16.66 23.86
CA ASN A 111 16.69 15.94 23.19
C ASN A 111 15.92 14.95 23.49
N ASP A 112 15.43 14.88 23.60
CA ASP A 112 14.62 14.09 23.92
C ASP A 112 14.19 13.17 23.10
N PHE A 113 14.39 12.68 22.63
CA PHE A 113 13.94 11.69 21.92
C PHE A 113 14.83 10.98 21.82
#